data_606ceed99a1f91bdb53ffd23d879ce10
#
_entry.id   606ceed99a1f91bdb53ffd23d879ce10
#
_cell.length_a   1.000
_cell.length_b   1.000
_cell.length_c   1.000
_cell.angle_alpha   90.00
_cell.angle_beta   90.00
_cell.angle_gamma   90.00
#
_symmetry.space_group_name_H-M   'P 1'
#
loop_
_entity.id
_entity.type
_entity.pdbx_description
1 polymer ?
#
loop_
_entity_poly.entity_id
_entity_poly.type
_entity_poly.pdbx_seq_one_letter_code
_entity_poly.pdbx_strand_id
1 'polypeptide(L)'
;MADKGWKAAERRYARAVGTTRIPVTGERHGADYKTELFAYQLKIRKVIPAWLFEWLHGICSTAGKDQVGVLVLNRPRCRTGDALVVLRHSDWVDLHGEIEN
;
A
#
# COMPACT_ATOMS: atom_id res chain seq x y z
N MET A 1 -22.38 -19.14 0.53
CA MET A 1 -21.23 -18.90 -0.28
C MET A 1 -20.08 -18.38 0.53
N ALA A 2 -18.94 -18.88 0.30
CA ALA A 2 -17.79 -18.43 1.04
C ALA A 2 -17.47 -16.98 0.70
N ASP A 3 -16.70 -16.37 1.55
CA ASP A 3 -16.19 -15.06 1.28
C ASP A 3 -15.49 -15.04 -0.04
N LYS A 4 -15.63 -13.96 -0.73
CA LYS A 4 -14.76 -13.72 -1.87
C LYS A 4 -13.33 -13.55 -1.38
N GLY A 5 -12.40 -13.99 -2.18
CA GLY A 5 -11.00 -13.85 -1.83
C GLY A 5 -10.60 -12.42 -1.55
N TRP A 6 -11.21 -11.46 -2.28
CA TRP A 6 -10.87 -10.06 -2.09
C TRP A 6 -11.32 -9.55 -0.71
N LYS A 7 -12.43 -10.07 -0.17
CA LYS A 7 -12.86 -9.67 1.17
C LYS A 7 -11.90 -10.16 2.24
N ALA A 8 -11.45 -11.40 2.10
CA ALA A 8 -10.47 -11.95 3.04
C ALA A 8 -9.15 -11.18 2.96
N ALA A 9 -8.74 -10.80 1.74
CA ALA A 9 -7.54 -10.03 1.56
C ALA A 9 -7.68 -8.66 2.22
N GLU A 10 -8.81 -7.99 2.01
CA GLU A 10 -9.03 -6.67 2.63
C GLU A 10 -8.95 -6.75 4.14
N ARG A 11 -9.51 -7.79 4.73
CA ARG A 11 -9.44 -7.97 6.19
C ARG A 11 -8.01 -8.18 6.65
N ARG A 12 -7.24 -8.96 5.89
CA ARG A 12 -5.85 -9.24 6.24
C ARG A 12 -5.01 -7.97 6.20
N TYR A 13 -5.16 -7.17 5.14
CA TYR A 13 -4.40 -5.95 5.01
C TYR A 13 -4.83 -4.89 6.02
N ALA A 14 -6.13 -4.81 6.30
CA ALA A 14 -6.62 -3.89 7.33
C ALA A 14 -6.01 -4.24 8.69
N ARG A 15 -5.97 -5.52 9.01
CA ARG A 15 -5.43 -5.96 10.27
C ARG A 15 -3.93 -5.62 10.38
N ALA A 16 -3.22 -5.69 9.26
CA ALA A 16 -1.79 -5.39 9.26
C ALA A 16 -1.49 -3.95 9.68
N VAL A 17 -2.42 -3.03 9.47
CA VAL A 17 -2.25 -1.63 9.87
C VAL A 17 -3.12 -1.29 11.08
N GLY A 18 -3.61 -2.30 11.80
CA GLY A 18 -4.28 -2.08 13.08
C GLY A 18 -5.72 -1.63 13.00
N THR A 19 -6.41 -1.94 11.91
CA THR A 19 -7.80 -1.52 11.75
C THR A 19 -8.63 -2.67 11.20
N THR A 20 -9.88 -2.39 10.85
CA THR A 20 -10.79 -3.38 10.31
C THR A 20 -11.30 -2.93 8.95
N ARG A 21 -11.71 -3.91 8.18
CA ARG A 21 -12.27 -3.67 6.85
C ARG A 21 -13.59 -2.90 6.98
N ILE A 22 -13.78 -1.93 6.08
CA ILE A 22 -15.03 -1.19 6.00
C ILE A 22 -15.99 -1.97 5.11
N PRO A 23 -17.20 -2.26 5.58
CA PRO A 23 -18.16 -2.96 4.73
C PRO A 23 -18.52 -2.13 3.50
N VAL A 24 -18.93 -2.81 2.46
CA VAL A 24 -19.38 -2.15 1.25
C VAL A 24 -20.62 -1.32 1.57
N THR A 25 -20.57 -0.04 1.22
CA THR A 25 -21.64 0.90 1.53
C THR A 25 -22.32 1.45 0.29
N GLY A 26 -21.92 0.98 -0.88
CA GLY A 26 -22.47 1.52 -2.12
C GLY A 26 -21.65 2.63 -2.71
N GLU A 27 -20.70 3.15 -2.01
CA GLU A 27 -19.80 4.17 -2.54
C GLU A 27 -18.80 3.54 -3.50
N ARG A 28 -18.64 4.16 -4.65
CA ARG A 28 -17.82 3.55 -5.69
C ARG A 28 -16.33 3.70 -5.42
N HIS A 29 -15.95 4.76 -4.75
CA HIS A 29 -14.55 5.08 -4.55
C HIS A 29 -14.21 5.23 -3.07
N GLY A 30 -15.00 4.58 -2.22
CA GLY A 30 -14.73 4.62 -0.80
C GLY A 30 -13.49 3.82 -0.43
N ALA A 31 -12.95 4.11 0.71
CA ALA A 31 -11.80 3.39 1.22
C ALA A 31 -12.19 1.98 1.63
N ASP A 32 -11.28 1.04 1.47
CA ASP A 32 -11.51 -0.33 1.92
C ASP A 32 -11.26 -0.45 3.43
N TYR A 33 -10.35 0.34 3.95
CA TYR A 33 -10.09 0.43 5.38
C TYR A 33 -9.38 1.75 5.66
N LYS A 34 -9.40 2.17 6.92
CA LYS A 34 -8.83 3.45 7.33
C LYS A 34 -8.17 3.32 8.68
N THR A 35 -7.14 4.12 8.88
CA THR A 35 -6.63 4.43 10.21
C THR A 35 -6.89 5.90 10.47
N GLU A 36 -6.41 6.40 11.59
CA GLU A 36 -6.62 7.81 11.92
C GLU A 36 -6.02 8.73 10.86
N LEU A 37 -4.85 8.38 10.35
CA LEU A 37 -4.12 9.24 9.43
C LEU A 37 -4.29 8.88 7.98
N PHE A 38 -4.73 7.66 7.67
CA PHE A 38 -4.68 7.18 6.29
C PHE A 38 -5.98 6.49 5.87
N ALA A 39 -6.38 6.74 4.62
CA ALA A 39 -7.43 5.99 3.97
C ALA A 39 -6.78 5.09 2.93
N TYR A 40 -7.19 3.83 2.91
CA TYR A 40 -6.56 2.82 2.08
C TYR A 40 -7.53 2.24 1.08
N GLN A 41 -7.03 1.92 -0.10
CA GLN A 41 -7.75 1.13 -1.07
C GLN A 41 -6.82 0.03 -1.54
N LEU A 42 -7.27 -1.21 -1.43
CA LEU A 42 -6.47 -2.36 -1.83
C LEU A 42 -6.83 -2.77 -3.24
N LYS A 43 -5.83 -2.95 -4.07
CA LYS A 43 -6.02 -3.46 -5.43
C LYS A 43 -5.06 -4.62 -5.63
N ILE A 44 -5.61 -5.79 -5.89
CA ILE A 44 -4.81 -6.97 -6.20
C ILE A 44 -5.05 -7.27 -7.68
N ARG A 45 -3.99 -7.27 -8.46
CA ARG A 45 -4.08 -7.48 -9.90
C ARG A 45 -3.16 -8.60 -10.30
N LYS A 46 -3.59 -9.39 -11.28
CA LYS A 46 -2.74 -10.44 -11.83
C LYS A 46 -1.49 -9.87 -12.46
N VAL A 47 -1.63 -8.71 -13.10
CA VAL A 47 -0.52 -8.11 -13.81
C VAL A 47 -0.21 -6.76 -13.21
N ILE A 48 0.95 -6.65 -12.63
CA ILE A 48 1.56 -5.40 -12.23
C ILE A 48 2.89 -5.38 -12.98
N PRO A 49 3.24 -4.27 -13.62
CA PRO A 49 4.45 -4.26 -14.46
C PRO A 49 5.68 -4.76 -13.71
N ALA A 50 6.39 -5.67 -14.34
CA ALA A 50 7.58 -6.24 -13.71
C ALA A 50 8.63 -5.19 -13.36
N TRP A 51 8.76 -4.14 -14.20
CA TRP A 51 9.74 -3.10 -13.95
C TRP A 51 9.51 -2.39 -12.61
N LEU A 52 8.26 -2.35 -12.16
CA LEU A 52 7.95 -1.70 -10.89
C LEU A 52 8.62 -2.46 -9.74
N PHE A 53 8.48 -3.77 -9.74
CA PHE A 53 9.12 -4.61 -8.74
C PHE A 53 10.64 -4.58 -8.86
N GLU A 54 11.14 -4.60 -10.09
CA GLU A 54 12.58 -4.61 -10.33
C GLU A 54 13.23 -3.34 -9.82
N TRP A 55 12.64 -2.19 -10.13
CA TRP A 55 13.19 -0.91 -9.69
C TRP A 55 13.10 -0.76 -8.18
N LEU A 56 11.97 -1.18 -7.61
CA LEU A 56 11.82 -1.14 -6.15
C LEU A 56 12.83 -2.06 -5.47
N HIS A 57 12.98 -3.26 -5.99
CA HIS A 57 13.97 -4.19 -5.45
C HIS A 57 15.38 -3.61 -5.52
N GLY A 58 15.70 -2.95 -6.62
CA GLY A 58 17.00 -2.33 -6.80
C GLY A 58 17.31 -1.30 -5.72
N ILE A 59 16.35 -0.39 -5.45
CA ILE A 59 16.61 0.63 -4.45
C ILE A 59 16.61 0.02 -3.04
N CYS A 60 15.79 -0.97 -2.80
CA CYS A 60 15.79 -1.65 -1.51
C CYS A 60 17.12 -2.35 -1.25
N SER A 61 17.74 -2.90 -2.30
CA SER A 61 19.05 -3.54 -2.17
C SER A 61 20.16 -2.54 -1.87
N THR A 62 19.97 -1.30 -2.27
CA THR A 62 20.95 -0.24 -2.04
C THR A 62 20.80 0.38 -0.66
N ALA A 63 19.59 0.34 -0.12
CA ALA A 63 19.29 0.97 1.17
C ALA A 63 20.15 0.36 2.27
N GLY A 64 20.64 1.21 3.14
CA GLY A 64 21.44 0.76 4.27
C GLY A 64 20.54 0.17 5.36
N LYS A 65 21.22 -0.27 6.42
CA LYS A 65 20.58 -0.99 7.49
C LYS A 65 19.38 -0.26 8.11
N ASP A 66 19.49 1.03 8.26
CA ASP A 66 18.44 1.82 8.89
C ASP A 66 17.69 2.67 7.89
N GLN A 67 17.70 2.29 6.64
CA GLN A 67 17.03 3.01 5.57
C GLN A 67 15.94 2.17 4.94
N VAL A 68 14.94 2.85 4.44
CA VAL A 68 13.87 2.22 3.67
C VAL A 68 14.06 2.58 2.20
N GLY A 69 14.01 1.58 1.34
CA GLY A 69 14.08 1.83 -0.09
C GLY A 69 12.76 2.41 -0.59
N VAL A 70 12.83 3.54 -1.25
CA VAL A 70 11.66 4.25 -1.75
C VAL A 70 11.86 4.55 -3.22
N LEU A 71 10.88 4.17 -4.03
CA LEU A 71 10.89 4.47 -5.45
C LEU A 71 9.93 5.63 -5.68
N VAL A 72 10.41 6.69 -6.31
CA VAL A 72 9.60 7.86 -6.62
C VAL A 72 9.37 7.90 -8.11
N LEU A 73 8.11 7.96 -8.52
CA LEU A 73 7.72 7.94 -9.94
C LEU A 73 6.94 9.19 -10.27
N ASN A 74 7.27 9.79 -11.39
CA ASN A 74 6.50 10.92 -11.88
C ASN A 74 6.55 10.95 -13.40
N ARG A 75 5.70 11.75 -13.98
CA ARG A 75 5.70 11.99 -15.41
C ARG A 75 6.46 13.28 -15.70
N PRO A 76 7.02 13.42 -16.92
CA PRO A 76 7.70 14.68 -17.27
C PRO A 76 6.75 15.85 -17.12
N ARG A 77 7.29 17.00 -16.71
CA ARG A 77 6.55 18.25 -16.60
C ARG A 77 5.43 18.25 -15.59
N CYS A 78 5.45 17.33 -14.65
CA CYS A 78 4.49 17.31 -13.57
C CYS A 78 5.16 17.83 -12.31
N ARG A 79 4.36 18.37 -11.41
CA ARG A 79 4.90 18.94 -10.19
C ARG A 79 5.47 17.84 -9.30
N THR A 80 6.47 18.20 -8.55
CA THR A 80 7.10 17.28 -7.62
C THR A 80 6.08 16.69 -6.64
N GLY A 81 5.16 17.49 -6.18
CA GLY A 81 4.16 17.05 -5.22
C GLY A 81 3.17 16.04 -5.76
N ASP A 82 3.08 15.91 -7.08
CA ASP A 82 2.17 14.95 -7.69
C ASP A 82 2.83 13.61 -7.97
N ALA A 83 4.09 13.45 -7.63
CA ALA A 83 4.79 12.19 -7.82
C ALA A 83 4.19 11.10 -6.94
N LEU A 84 4.34 9.87 -7.39
CA LEU A 84 3.93 8.70 -6.62
C LEU A 84 5.13 8.18 -5.85
N VAL A 85 4.86 7.70 -4.65
CA VAL A 85 5.88 7.10 -3.80
C VAL A 85 5.53 5.64 -3.62
N VAL A 86 6.48 4.76 -3.89
CA VAL A 86 6.27 3.31 -3.82
C VAL A 86 7.29 2.72 -2.86
N LEU A 87 6.80 1.94 -1.92
CA LEU A 87 7.66 1.20 -1.02
C LEU A 87 6.98 -0.12 -0.70
N ARG A 88 7.72 -1.04 -0.09
CA ARG A 88 7.14 -2.32 0.28
C ARG A 88 6.12 -2.13 1.39
N HIS A 89 5.07 -2.91 1.33
CA HIS A 89 4.02 -2.86 2.36
C HIS A 89 4.59 -3.10 3.76
N SER A 90 5.51 -4.03 3.90
CA SER A 90 6.12 -4.30 5.20
C SER A 90 6.84 -3.08 5.75
N ASP A 91 7.50 -2.32 4.88
CA ASP A 91 8.20 -1.10 5.32
C ASP A 91 7.19 -0.02 5.70
N TRP A 92 6.09 0.08 4.94
CA TRP A 92 5.03 1.03 5.28
C TRP A 92 4.43 0.71 6.64
N VAL A 93 4.17 -0.57 6.92
CA VAL A 93 3.61 -0.98 8.20
C VAL A 93 4.57 -0.63 9.34
N ASP A 94 5.86 -0.89 9.13
CA ASP A 94 6.87 -0.57 10.14
C ASP A 94 6.93 0.92 10.44
N LEU A 95 6.71 1.75 9.43
CA LEU A 95 6.80 3.20 9.61
C LEU A 95 5.54 3.80 10.19
N HIS A 96 4.37 3.28 9.80
CA HIS A 96 3.12 3.99 10.06
C HIS A 96 2.00 3.11 10.56
N GLY A 97 2.16 1.82 10.46
CA GLY A 97 1.02 0.97 10.53
C GLY A 97 0.62 0.51 11.81
N GLU A 98 1.43 0.36 12.86
CA GLU A 98 1.00 -0.30 13.79
C GLU A 98 1.24 0.02 14.88
N ILE A 99 1.06 0.17 15.50
CA ILE A 99 1.30 0.56 16.36
C ILE A 99 0.97 0.06 17.43
N GLU A 100 0.58 -0.22 17.94
CA GLU A 100 0.29 -0.65 18.92
C GLU A 100 -0.48 -1.34 19.11
N ASN A 101 -0.55 -1.90 19.23
CA ASN A 101 -1.39 -2.64 19.48
C ASN A 101 -1.40 -3.13 20.51
#